data_7b5209dc21d9d7723c9d1a43f82c82f6
#
_entry.id   7b5209dc21d9d7723c9d1a43f82c82f6
#
_cell.length_a   1.000
_cell.length_b   1.000
_cell.length_c   1.000
_cell.angle_alpha   90.00
_cell.angle_beta   90.00
_cell.angle_gamma   90.00
#
_symmetry.space_group_name_H-M   'P 1'
#
loop_
_entity.id
_entity.type
_entity.pdbx_description
1 polymer ?
#
loop_
_entity_poly.entity_id
_entity_poly.type
_entity_poly.pdbx_seq_one_letter_code
_entity_poly.pdbx_strand_id
1 'polypeptide(L)'
;MWAYNETFYQIYPIGFCGAPVHNDGVPAHRILKIGDWAEYLGNLGIGSIILNPIFESDNHGYDTRDFRKIDCRLGTNEDFSEVCKKLHSQNVKVILDGVFNHVGRGFWAFRDVQEKKWDSPYKDWFHISFDGNSCYNDGFWYEGWEGHFELVKLNLQNPAVVDYLLDCVKLWIEDFGIDGLRLDVAYCLDHNFMKRLRSFCESIKPGFALIGEVLFGDYNLIVNDEMLHSCTNYECYKGIYSSFNSMNLFEIAHSLNRQFGPEQWCIYRGKHLMTFVDNHDVTRIASILTNKN
;
A
#
# COMPACT_ATOMS: atom_id res chain seq x y z
N MET A 1 -14.61 3.91 13.38
CA MET A 1 -14.00 3.32 12.17
C MET A 1 -13.97 1.80 12.33
N TRP A 2 -14.53 1.07 11.38
CA TRP A 2 -14.61 -0.40 11.43
C TRP A 2 -13.23 -1.05 11.52
N ALA A 3 -12.24 -0.54 10.81
CA ALA A 3 -10.88 -1.09 10.76
C ALA A 3 -10.17 -1.17 12.13
N TYR A 4 -10.64 -0.47 13.15
CA TYR A 4 -10.02 -0.50 14.48
C TYR A 4 -10.22 -1.79 15.24
N ASN A 5 -11.22 -2.58 14.86
CA ASN A 5 -11.59 -3.82 15.55
C ASN A 5 -11.42 -5.06 14.67
N GLU A 6 -10.75 -4.93 13.53
CA GLU A 6 -10.60 -6.01 12.57
C GLU A 6 -9.29 -6.76 12.69
N THR A 7 -9.33 -8.03 12.33
CA THR A 7 -8.13 -8.85 12.06
C THR A 7 -7.85 -8.83 10.57
N PHE A 8 -6.63 -8.44 10.22
CA PHE A 8 -6.19 -8.32 8.83
C PHE A 8 -5.37 -9.54 8.41
N TYR A 9 -5.61 -10.01 7.18
CA TYR A 9 -4.76 -10.99 6.51
C TYR A 9 -4.15 -10.34 5.26
N GLN A 10 -2.82 -10.35 5.15
CA GLN A 10 -2.14 -9.74 4.01
C GLN A 10 -1.74 -10.79 2.98
N ILE A 11 -2.01 -10.50 1.70
CA ILE A 11 -1.66 -11.35 0.57
C ILE A 11 -0.83 -10.54 -0.44
N TYR A 12 0.32 -11.08 -0.85
CA TYR A 12 1.08 -10.59 -2.00
C TYR A 12 0.66 -11.39 -3.24
N PRO A 13 -0.22 -10.82 -4.12
CA PRO A 13 -0.92 -11.58 -5.15
C PRO A 13 0.00 -12.21 -6.20
N ILE A 14 1.05 -11.52 -6.66
CA ILE A 14 1.99 -12.06 -7.65
C ILE A 14 2.58 -13.38 -7.13
N GLY A 15 3.10 -13.40 -5.91
CA GLY A 15 3.64 -14.62 -5.30
C GLY A 15 2.57 -15.65 -4.97
N PHE A 16 1.49 -15.25 -4.30
CA PHE A 16 0.42 -16.15 -3.87
C PHE A 16 -0.28 -16.86 -5.03
N CYS A 17 -0.53 -16.14 -6.11
CA CYS A 17 -1.20 -16.67 -7.30
C CYS A 17 -0.25 -17.39 -8.25
N GLY A 18 1.06 -17.39 -7.98
CA GLY A 18 2.07 -18.04 -8.83
C GLY A 18 2.26 -17.34 -10.18
N ALA A 19 2.12 -16.03 -10.20
CA ALA A 19 2.42 -15.23 -11.39
C ALA A 19 3.95 -15.07 -11.56
N PRO A 20 4.46 -14.95 -12.80
CA PRO A 20 5.88 -14.71 -13.04
C PRO A 20 6.32 -13.36 -12.45
N VAL A 21 7.57 -13.27 -11.96
CA VAL A 21 8.12 -12.06 -11.35
C VAL A 21 8.18 -10.93 -12.38
N HIS A 22 8.70 -11.20 -13.57
CA HIS A 22 8.71 -10.26 -14.68
C HIS A 22 7.41 -10.36 -15.47
N ASN A 23 6.86 -9.23 -15.85
CA ASN A 23 5.66 -9.19 -16.66
C ASN A 23 5.97 -9.66 -18.08
N ASP A 24 5.46 -10.83 -18.42
CA ASP A 24 5.64 -11.50 -19.71
C ASP A 24 4.56 -11.10 -20.74
N GLY A 25 3.61 -10.27 -20.34
CA GLY A 25 2.49 -9.81 -21.16
C GLY A 25 1.45 -10.91 -21.45
N VAL A 26 1.54 -12.07 -20.77
CA VAL A 26 0.64 -13.21 -21.01
C VAL A 26 -0.59 -13.12 -20.09
N PRO A 27 -1.79 -12.88 -20.64
CA PRO A 27 -3.01 -12.80 -19.83
C PRO A 27 -3.31 -14.13 -19.13
N ALA A 28 -3.75 -14.04 -17.87
CA ALA A 28 -4.13 -15.19 -17.07
C ALA A 28 -5.24 -14.79 -16.09
N HIS A 29 -5.91 -15.76 -15.47
CA HIS A 29 -6.98 -15.53 -14.49
C HIS A 29 -6.57 -16.03 -13.09
N ARG A 30 -5.30 -15.78 -12.72
CA ARG A 30 -4.71 -16.33 -11.48
C ARG A 30 -5.28 -15.70 -10.21
N ILE A 31 -5.75 -14.44 -10.27
CA ILE A 31 -6.29 -13.73 -9.13
C ILE A 31 -7.55 -14.38 -8.54
N LEU A 32 -8.29 -15.16 -9.34
CA LEU A 32 -9.47 -15.90 -8.89
C LEU A 32 -9.15 -16.84 -7.73
N LYS A 33 -7.89 -17.32 -7.62
CA LYS A 33 -7.42 -18.13 -6.49
C LYS A 33 -7.63 -17.43 -5.13
N ILE A 34 -7.57 -16.10 -5.08
CA ILE A 34 -7.85 -15.34 -3.85
C ILE A 34 -9.33 -15.50 -3.47
N GLY A 35 -10.22 -15.45 -4.46
CA GLY A 35 -11.66 -15.69 -4.26
C GLY A 35 -11.97 -17.11 -3.74
N ASP A 36 -11.18 -18.11 -4.11
CA ASP A 36 -11.35 -19.47 -3.61
C ASP A 36 -10.96 -19.62 -2.12
N TRP A 37 -10.22 -18.65 -1.59
CA TRP A 37 -9.85 -18.57 -0.17
C TRP A 37 -10.87 -17.84 0.71
N ALA A 38 -11.92 -17.24 0.13
CA ALA A 38 -12.87 -16.41 0.86
C ALA A 38 -13.52 -17.14 2.04
N GLU A 39 -14.00 -18.39 1.83
CA GLU A 39 -14.59 -19.19 2.89
C GLU A 39 -13.58 -19.54 3.99
N TYR A 40 -12.35 -19.91 3.62
CA TYR A 40 -11.29 -20.18 4.59
C TYR A 40 -10.98 -18.96 5.46
N LEU A 41 -10.86 -17.78 4.86
CA LEU A 41 -10.61 -16.51 5.57
C LEU A 41 -11.76 -16.17 6.53
N GLY A 42 -13.00 -16.29 6.07
CA GLY A 42 -14.18 -16.07 6.90
C GLY A 42 -14.23 -17.04 8.11
N ASN A 43 -13.97 -18.33 7.89
CA ASN A 43 -13.91 -19.33 8.93
C ASN A 43 -12.74 -19.13 9.91
N LEU A 44 -11.65 -18.53 9.47
CA LEU A 44 -10.50 -18.16 10.31
C LEU A 44 -10.81 -16.92 11.19
N GLY A 45 -11.91 -16.22 10.93
CA GLY A 45 -12.29 -14.99 11.65
C GLY A 45 -11.56 -13.74 11.15
N ILE A 46 -11.09 -13.77 9.90
CA ILE A 46 -10.49 -12.60 9.25
C ILE A 46 -11.59 -11.65 8.80
N GLY A 47 -11.56 -10.42 9.31
CA GLY A 47 -12.54 -9.40 8.94
C GLY A 47 -12.14 -8.58 7.72
N SER A 48 -10.85 -8.58 7.36
CA SER A 48 -10.35 -7.84 6.18
C SER A 48 -9.07 -8.44 5.61
N ILE A 49 -8.91 -8.35 4.27
CA ILE A 49 -7.64 -8.63 3.62
C ILE A 49 -6.97 -7.34 3.13
N ILE A 50 -5.64 -7.33 3.18
CA ILE A 50 -4.81 -6.32 2.53
C ILE A 50 -4.14 -6.99 1.33
N LEU A 51 -4.41 -6.51 0.13
CA LEU A 51 -3.77 -6.98 -1.09
C LEU A 51 -2.63 -6.03 -1.46
N ASN A 52 -1.39 -6.54 -1.48
CA ASN A 52 -0.27 -5.85 -2.10
C ASN A 52 -0.59 -5.56 -3.57
N PRO A 53 0.21 -4.73 -4.28
CA PRO A 53 -0.19 -4.20 -5.57
C PRO A 53 -0.70 -5.25 -6.57
N ILE A 54 -1.81 -4.94 -7.22
CA ILE A 54 -2.50 -5.82 -8.18
C ILE A 54 -2.61 -5.20 -9.58
N PHE A 55 -2.17 -3.93 -9.73
CA PHE A 55 -2.29 -3.20 -10.99
C PHE A 55 -1.16 -3.52 -11.95
N GLU A 56 -1.40 -3.24 -13.24
CA GLU A 56 -0.42 -3.53 -14.31
C GLU A 56 0.94 -2.92 -13.97
N SER A 57 1.99 -3.76 -13.97
CA SER A 57 3.33 -3.41 -13.51
C SER A 57 4.42 -4.08 -14.34
N ASP A 58 5.66 -3.62 -14.21
CA ASP A 58 6.80 -4.23 -14.89
C ASP A 58 7.24 -5.53 -14.21
N ASN A 59 7.29 -5.55 -12.86
CA ASN A 59 7.86 -6.66 -12.10
C ASN A 59 7.03 -6.98 -10.84
N HIS A 60 7.33 -6.30 -9.72
CA HIS A 60 6.88 -6.67 -8.39
C HIS A 60 5.55 -6.01 -7.97
N GLY A 61 4.93 -5.23 -8.84
CA GLY A 61 3.66 -4.54 -8.55
C GLY A 61 3.84 -3.11 -8.05
N TYR A 62 4.95 -2.79 -7.36
CA TYR A 62 5.23 -1.42 -6.91
C TYR A 62 5.73 -0.51 -8.04
N ASP A 63 6.12 -1.08 -9.17
CA ASP A 63 6.50 -0.41 -10.41
C ASP A 63 5.32 -0.31 -11.39
N THR A 64 4.25 0.33 -10.95
CA THR A 64 2.96 0.42 -11.64
C THR A 64 3.10 1.09 -13.02
N ARG A 65 2.49 0.48 -14.04
CA ARG A 65 2.33 1.03 -15.40
C ARG A 65 0.98 1.69 -15.63
N ASP A 66 -0.07 1.11 -15.05
CA ASP A 66 -1.45 1.57 -15.20
C ASP A 66 -2.27 1.24 -13.96
N PHE A 67 -2.75 2.26 -13.27
CA PHE A 67 -3.60 2.12 -12.09
C PHE A 67 -5.06 1.73 -12.37
N ARG A 68 -5.47 1.72 -13.64
CA ARG A 68 -6.84 1.41 -14.05
C ARG A 68 -7.04 -0.02 -14.50
N LYS A 69 -5.96 -0.77 -14.61
CA LYS A 69 -5.96 -2.12 -15.15
C LYS A 69 -5.32 -3.09 -14.18
N ILE A 70 -5.99 -4.19 -13.90
CA ILE A 70 -5.40 -5.32 -13.19
C ILE A 70 -4.24 -5.88 -14.01
N ASP A 71 -3.15 -6.25 -13.34
CA ASP A 71 -1.96 -6.84 -13.97
C ASP A 71 -2.36 -8.08 -14.78
N CYS A 72 -1.98 -8.10 -16.07
CA CYS A 72 -2.38 -9.17 -16.98
C CYS A 72 -1.94 -10.56 -16.52
N ARG A 73 -0.83 -10.64 -15.76
CA ARG A 73 -0.37 -11.90 -15.14
C ARG A 73 -1.32 -12.41 -14.06
N LEU A 74 -2.10 -11.53 -13.45
CA LEU A 74 -3.06 -11.85 -12.39
C LEU A 74 -4.48 -12.06 -12.94
N GLY A 75 -4.96 -11.19 -13.81
CA GLY A 75 -6.33 -11.29 -14.30
C GLY A 75 -6.81 -10.07 -15.05
N THR A 76 -8.13 -9.93 -15.05
CA THR A 76 -8.84 -8.76 -15.57
C THR A 76 -9.53 -7.99 -14.46
N ASN A 77 -10.05 -6.80 -14.77
CA ASN A 77 -10.86 -6.02 -13.84
C ASN A 77 -12.13 -6.79 -13.42
N GLU A 78 -12.71 -7.57 -14.32
CA GLU A 78 -13.87 -8.41 -14.07
C GLU A 78 -13.55 -9.54 -13.10
N ASP A 79 -12.41 -10.22 -13.29
CA ASP A 79 -11.92 -11.26 -12.37
C ASP A 79 -11.77 -10.71 -10.95
N PHE A 80 -11.18 -9.51 -10.83
CA PHE A 80 -10.99 -8.91 -9.51
C PHE A 80 -12.31 -8.46 -8.87
N SER A 81 -13.24 -7.94 -9.67
CA SER A 81 -14.60 -7.65 -9.20
C SER A 81 -15.30 -8.90 -8.66
N GLU A 82 -15.12 -10.08 -9.32
CA GLU A 82 -15.63 -11.36 -8.84
C GLU A 82 -14.98 -11.76 -7.49
N VAL A 83 -13.66 -11.60 -7.37
CA VAL A 83 -12.92 -11.87 -6.12
C VAL A 83 -13.48 -11.02 -4.97
N CYS A 84 -13.67 -9.72 -5.19
CA CYS A 84 -14.25 -8.84 -4.17
C CYS A 84 -15.66 -9.28 -3.74
N LYS A 85 -16.52 -9.66 -4.68
CA LYS A 85 -17.86 -10.16 -4.38
C LYS A 85 -17.82 -11.44 -3.53
N LYS A 86 -16.92 -12.37 -3.85
CA LYS A 86 -16.73 -13.61 -3.06
C LYS A 86 -16.28 -13.29 -1.64
N LEU A 87 -15.30 -12.40 -1.47
CA LEU A 87 -14.81 -11.98 -0.15
C LEU A 87 -15.91 -11.30 0.67
N HIS A 88 -16.63 -10.35 0.08
CA HIS A 88 -17.75 -9.68 0.74
C HIS A 88 -18.87 -10.63 1.13
N SER A 89 -19.13 -11.69 0.35
CA SER A 89 -20.12 -12.72 0.71
C SER A 89 -19.77 -13.49 1.99
N GLN A 90 -18.50 -13.49 2.38
CA GLN A 90 -17.98 -14.06 3.63
C GLN A 90 -17.72 -13.00 4.72
N ASN A 91 -18.25 -11.77 4.54
CA ASN A 91 -18.01 -10.61 5.39
C ASN A 91 -16.54 -10.20 5.51
N VAL A 92 -15.70 -10.54 4.54
CA VAL A 92 -14.31 -10.14 4.48
C VAL A 92 -14.19 -8.87 3.63
N LYS A 93 -13.72 -7.78 4.23
CA LYS A 93 -13.48 -6.50 3.55
C LYS A 93 -12.19 -6.52 2.76
N VAL A 94 -12.10 -5.66 1.74
CA VAL A 94 -10.96 -5.60 0.82
C VAL A 94 -10.25 -4.25 0.92
N ILE A 95 -8.97 -4.29 1.27
CA ILE A 95 -8.06 -3.13 1.26
C ILE A 95 -7.03 -3.35 0.15
N LEU A 96 -6.85 -2.35 -0.72
CA LEU A 96 -5.81 -2.36 -1.73
C LEU A 96 -4.59 -1.56 -1.30
N ASP A 97 -3.45 -1.93 -1.87
CA ASP A 97 -2.21 -1.14 -1.76
C ASP A 97 -2.27 0.05 -2.72
N GLY A 98 -2.18 1.25 -2.18
CA GLY A 98 -2.14 2.52 -2.91
C GLY A 98 -0.70 2.99 -3.05
N VAL A 99 -0.06 2.66 -4.17
CA VAL A 99 1.33 3.05 -4.49
C VAL A 99 1.31 4.42 -5.16
N PHE A 100 1.24 5.50 -4.38
CA PHE A 100 1.06 6.86 -4.90
C PHE A 100 2.32 7.73 -4.88
N ASN A 101 3.39 7.28 -4.22
CA ASN A 101 4.64 8.01 -4.18
C ASN A 101 5.40 7.93 -5.51
N HIS A 102 5.32 6.81 -6.19
CA HIS A 102 6.10 6.51 -7.39
C HIS A 102 5.36 5.58 -8.35
N VAL A 103 5.89 5.45 -9.55
CA VAL A 103 5.41 4.56 -10.61
C VAL A 103 6.59 3.87 -11.29
N GLY A 104 6.34 2.80 -12.03
CA GLY A 104 7.33 2.17 -12.89
C GLY A 104 7.74 3.04 -14.08
N ARG A 105 8.89 2.76 -14.65
CA ARG A 105 9.35 3.43 -15.88
C ARG A 105 8.46 3.16 -17.10
N GLY A 106 7.67 2.08 -17.04
CA GLY A 106 6.64 1.74 -18.02
C GLY A 106 5.34 2.52 -17.89
N PHE A 107 5.18 3.38 -16.89
CA PHE A 107 3.98 4.20 -16.69
C PHE A 107 3.74 5.10 -17.90
N TRP A 108 2.52 5.11 -18.41
CA TRP A 108 2.19 5.73 -19.69
C TRP A 108 2.59 7.21 -19.79
N ALA A 109 2.40 8.01 -18.73
CA ALA A 109 2.79 9.42 -18.74
C ALA A 109 4.32 9.60 -18.71
N PHE A 110 5.06 8.71 -18.02
CA PHE A 110 6.52 8.74 -18.02
C PHE A 110 7.09 8.29 -19.37
N ARG A 111 6.44 7.31 -20.04
CA ARG A 111 6.78 6.92 -21.42
C ARG A 111 6.66 8.08 -22.40
N ASP A 112 5.61 8.88 -22.28
CA ASP A 112 5.45 10.09 -23.09
C ASP A 112 6.61 11.09 -22.85
N VAL A 113 7.02 11.27 -21.58
CA VAL A 113 8.20 12.10 -21.25
C VAL A 113 9.48 11.52 -21.84
N GLN A 114 9.67 10.20 -21.79
CA GLN A 114 10.85 9.56 -22.39
C GLN A 114 10.90 9.79 -23.90
N GLU A 115 9.77 9.83 -24.59
CA GLU A 115 9.68 10.05 -26.04
C GLU A 115 9.80 11.52 -26.42
N LYS A 116 9.00 12.40 -25.78
CA LYS A 116 8.85 13.81 -26.17
C LYS A 116 9.72 14.78 -25.38
N LYS A 117 10.34 14.32 -24.30
CA LYS A 117 11.23 15.14 -23.45
C LYS A 117 10.51 16.42 -22.97
N TRP A 118 11.10 17.57 -23.29
CA TRP A 118 10.60 18.89 -22.91
C TRP A 118 9.19 19.18 -23.45
N ASP A 119 8.84 18.62 -24.58
CA ASP A 119 7.54 18.83 -25.25
C ASP A 119 6.40 17.96 -24.67
N SER A 120 6.72 17.06 -23.73
CA SER A 120 5.70 16.26 -23.06
C SER A 120 4.80 17.11 -22.16
N PRO A 121 3.46 16.99 -22.28
CA PRO A 121 2.54 17.65 -21.36
C PRO A 121 2.60 17.06 -19.94
N TYR A 122 3.26 15.92 -19.75
CA TYR A 122 3.36 15.19 -18.47
C TYR A 122 4.69 15.40 -17.75
N LYS A 123 5.60 16.25 -18.27
CA LYS A 123 6.91 16.46 -17.63
C LYS A 123 6.79 16.95 -16.17
N ASP A 124 5.79 17.78 -15.87
CA ASP A 124 5.57 18.33 -14.54
C ASP A 124 4.82 17.34 -13.60
N TRP A 125 4.47 16.13 -14.09
CA TRP A 125 3.94 15.04 -13.28
C TRP A 125 5.02 14.39 -12.42
N PHE A 126 6.27 14.64 -12.74
CA PHE A 126 7.46 14.08 -12.13
C PHE A 126 8.42 15.20 -11.72
N HIS A 127 9.40 14.89 -10.88
CA HIS A 127 10.49 15.81 -10.56
C HIS A 127 11.64 15.61 -11.55
N ILE A 128 11.66 16.39 -12.63
CA ILE A 128 12.58 16.23 -13.77
C ILE A 128 13.53 17.43 -13.88
N SER A 129 14.79 17.17 -14.25
CA SER A 129 15.77 18.17 -14.69
C SER A 129 16.33 17.79 -16.06
N PHE A 130 16.18 18.68 -17.03
CA PHE A 130 16.71 18.50 -18.37
C PHE A 130 18.19 18.89 -18.50
N ASP A 131 18.78 19.44 -17.42
CA ASP A 131 20.22 19.75 -17.34
C ASP A 131 21.07 18.54 -16.90
N GLY A 132 20.41 17.41 -16.57
CA GLY A 132 21.06 16.19 -16.11
C GLY A 132 20.75 14.97 -16.96
N ASN A 133 21.17 13.80 -16.47
CA ASN A 133 20.85 12.52 -17.09
C ASN A 133 20.58 11.46 -16.02
N SER A 134 19.77 10.47 -16.34
CA SER A 134 19.52 9.32 -15.47
C SER A 134 20.55 8.21 -15.70
N CYS A 135 20.60 7.22 -14.81
CA CYS A 135 21.40 6.02 -15.01
C CYS A 135 20.94 5.17 -16.22
N TYR A 136 19.75 5.43 -16.75
CA TYR A 136 19.20 4.79 -17.95
C TYR A 136 19.51 5.55 -19.24
N ASN A 137 20.27 6.65 -19.14
CA ASN A 137 20.63 7.50 -20.27
C ASN A 137 19.41 8.10 -21.01
N ASP A 138 18.43 8.57 -20.25
CA ASP A 138 17.19 9.14 -20.80
C ASP A 138 17.37 10.52 -21.45
N GLY A 139 18.51 11.18 -21.25
CA GLY A 139 18.76 12.56 -21.69
C GLY A 139 18.13 13.60 -20.77
N PHE A 140 17.67 13.21 -19.60
CA PHE A 140 17.21 14.04 -18.48
C PHE A 140 17.40 13.27 -17.17
N TRP A 141 17.51 14.01 -16.07
CA TRP A 141 17.48 13.46 -14.72
C TRP A 141 16.05 13.52 -14.14
N TYR A 142 15.70 12.57 -13.29
CA TYR A 142 14.45 12.58 -12.53
C TYR A 142 14.67 11.99 -11.14
N GLU A 143 13.80 12.35 -10.20
CA GLU A 143 13.81 11.80 -8.85
C GLU A 143 13.20 10.41 -8.86
N GLY A 144 13.93 9.41 -8.33
CA GLY A 144 13.41 8.10 -7.97
C GLY A 144 13.16 8.00 -6.47
N TRP A 145 12.35 7.03 -6.04
CA TRP A 145 12.15 6.77 -4.63
C TRP A 145 13.46 6.29 -3.98
N GLU A 146 13.96 7.06 -3.00
CA GLU A 146 15.20 6.77 -2.25
C GLU A 146 16.42 6.38 -3.14
N GLY A 147 16.50 6.95 -4.35
CA GLY A 147 17.57 6.69 -5.32
C GLY A 147 17.31 5.49 -6.24
N HIS A 148 16.19 4.84 -6.12
CA HIS A 148 15.71 3.78 -7.01
C HIS A 148 15.11 4.39 -8.28
N PHE A 149 15.88 4.51 -9.35
CA PHE A 149 15.45 5.13 -10.60
C PHE A 149 14.42 4.31 -11.38
N GLU A 150 14.27 3.03 -11.10
CA GLU A 150 13.17 2.18 -11.61
C GLU A 150 11.80 2.59 -11.05
N LEU A 151 11.78 3.29 -9.91
CA LEU A 151 10.59 3.78 -9.22
C LEU A 151 10.53 5.31 -9.31
N VAL A 152 9.91 5.79 -10.39
CA VAL A 152 9.87 7.22 -10.76
C VAL A 152 8.93 7.97 -9.83
N LYS A 153 9.44 8.95 -9.10
CA LYS A 153 8.64 9.69 -8.12
C LYS A 153 7.62 10.60 -8.79
N LEU A 154 6.38 10.53 -8.33
CA LEU A 154 5.27 11.39 -8.75
C LEU A 154 5.33 12.74 -8.03
N ASN A 155 4.99 13.81 -8.74
CA ASN A 155 4.81 15.14 -8.17
C ASN A 155 3.39 15.29 -7.59
N LEU A 156 3.19 14.92 -6.33
CA LEU A 156 1.91 15.00 -5.64
C LEU A 156 1.46 16.44 -5.32
N GLN A 157 2.28 17.46 -5.66
CA GLN A 157 1.88 18.86 -5.61
C GLN A 157 1.24 19.32 -6.92
N ASN A 158 1.36 18.55 -8.00
CA ASN A 158 0.71 18.82 -9.27
C ASN A 158 -0.78 18.40 -9.22
N PRO A 159 -1.74 19.34 -9.37
CA PRO A 159 -3.16 19.02 -9.30
C PRO A 159 -3.61 17.95 -10.30
N ALA A 160 -3.04 17.93 -11.51
CA ALA A 160 -3.41 16.95 -12.53
C ALA A 160 -2.98 15.51 -12.15
N VAL A 161 -1.85 15.35 -11.45
CA VAL A 161 -1.43 14.06 -10.88
C VAL A 161 -2.41 13.63 -9.81
N VAL A 162 -2.73 14.53 -8.88
CA VAL A 162 -3.65 14.23 -7.78
C VAL A 162 -5.03 13.86 -8.31
N ASP A 163 -5.57 14.63 -9.26
CA ASP A 163 -6.89 14.36 -9.85
C ASP A 163 -6.90 13.00 -10.58
N TYR A 164 -5.84 12.67 -11.33
CA TYR A 164 -5.71 11.35 -11.97
C TYR A 164 -5.71 10.20 -10.95
N LEU A 165 -4.94 10.33 -9.85
CA LEU A 165 -4.90 9.30 -8.81
C LEU A 165 -6.24 9.15 -8.10
N LEU A 166 -6.93 10.26 -7.79
CA LEU A 166 -8.26 10.24 -7.19
C LEU A 166 -9.30 9.59 -8.11
N ASP A 167 -9.23 9.85 -9.42
CA ASP A 167 -10.09 9.18 -10.40
C ASP A 167 -9.84 7.67 -10.44
N CYS A 168 -8.59 7.22 -10.31
CA CYS A 168 -8.28 5.80 -10.20
C CYS A 168 -8.88 5.19 -8.92
N VAL A 169 -8.73 5.87 -7.77
CA VAL A 169 -9.33 5.41 -6.50
C VAL A 169 -10.86 5.35 -6.60
N LYS A 170 -11.50 6.33 -7.26
CA LYS A 170 -12.93 6.31 -7.52
C LYS A 170 -13.35 5.05 -8.30
N LEU A 171 -12.64 4.73 -9.39
CA LEU A 171 -12.86 3.52 -10.16
C LEU A 171 -12.76 2.27 -9.27
N TRP A 172 -11.74 2.18 -8.42
CA TRP A 172 -11.57 1.03 -7.53
C TRP A 172 -12.71 0.88 -6.52
N ILE A 173 -13.24 2.01 -6.02
CA ILE A 173 -14.39 2.00 -5.10
C ILE A 173 -15.67 1.60 -5.85
N GLU A 174 -15.92 2.18 -7.03
CA GLU A 174 -17.17 1.98 -7.77
C GLU A 174 -17.23 0.61 -8.47
N ASP A 175 -16.14 0.18 -9.12
CA ASP A 175 -16.13 -1.05 -9.93
C ASP A 175 -15.81 -2.30 -9.11
N PHE A 176 -14.92 -2.19 -8.11
CA PHE A 176 -14.50 -3.33 -7.30
C PHE A 176 -15.15 -3.37 -5.91
N GLY A 177 -15.67 -2.23 -5.44
CA GLY A 177 -16.32 -2.12 -4.13
C GLY A 177 -15.35 -2.19 -2.95
N ILE A 178 -14.07 -1.85 -3.14
CA ILE A 178 -13.05 -1.93 -2.07
C ILE A 178 -13.43 -1.07 -0.86
N ASP A 179 -12.94 -1.46 0.32
CA ASP A 179 -13.31 -0.88 1.62
C ASP A 179 -12.24 0.02 2.23
N GLY A 180 -11.07 0.05 1.65
CA GLY A 180 -9.96 0.87 2.13
C GLY A 180 -8.71 0.78 1.28
N LEU A 181 -7.70 1.58 1.67
CA LEU A 181 -6.35 1.56 1.12
C LEU A 181 -5.32 1.39 2.23
N ARG A 182 -4.27 0.61 1.95
CA ARG A 182 -2.97 0.71 2.60
C ARG A 182 -2.13 1.62 1.73
N LEU A 183 -1.62 2.71 2.27
CA LEU A 183 -0.77 3.64 1.52
C LEU A 183 0.68 3.23 1.67
N ASP A 184 1.27 2.84 0.56
CA ASP A 184 2.69 2.53 0.43
C ASP A 184 3.54 3.75 0.77
N VAL A 185 4.63 3.55 1.51
CA VAL A 185 5.57 4.58 1.98
C VAL A 185 4.89 5.89 2.41
N ALA A 186 3.86 5.79 3.24
CA ALA A 186 3.02 6.93 3.63
C ALA A 186 3.81 8.11 4.23
N TYR A 187 4.97 7.86 4.82
CA TYR A 187 5.89 8.87 5.34
C TYR A 187 6.54 9.74 4.25
N CYS A 188 6.49 9.30 2.97
CA CYS A 188 6.98 10.04 1.80
C CYS A 188 5.88 10.84 1.09
N LEU A 189 4.60 10.62 1.42
CA LEU A 189 3.48 11.25 0.72
C LEU A 189 3.27 12.71 1.16
N ASP A 190 2.86 13.55 0.21
CA ASP A 190 2.44 14.93 0.49
C ASP A 190 1.23 14.96 1.42
N HIS A 191 1.26 15.77 2.48
CA HIS A 191 0.19 15.86 3.46
C HIS A 191 -1.12 16.41 2.86
N ASN A 192 -1.05 17.34 1.90
CA ASN A 192 -2.25 17.88 1.26
C ASN A 192 -2.89 16.83 0.35
N PHE A 193 -2.08 16.00 -0.31
CA PHE A 193 -2.58 14.84 -1.04
C PHE A 193 -3.33 13.90 -0.11
N MET A 194 -2.76 13.53 1.05
CA MET A 194 -3.43 12.64 2.02
C MET A 194 -4.75 13.23 2.53
N LYS A 195 -4.80 14.54 2.81
CA LYS A 195 -6.04 15.22 3.21
C LYS A 195 -7.10 15.20 2.11
N ARG A 196 -6.70 15.47 0.87
CA ARG A 196 -7.61 15.39 -0.29
C ARG A 196 -8.12 13.98 -0.49
N LEU A 197 -7.23 12.98 -0.43
CA LEU A 197 -7.60 11.57 -0.55
C LEU A 197 -8.60 11.16 0.53
N ARG A 198 -8.36 11.57 1.80
CA ARG A 198 -9.27 11.29 2.92
C ARG A 198 -10.67 11.83 2.65
N SER A 199 -10.78 13.12 2.35
CA SER A 199 -12.06 13.78 2.10
C SER A 199 -12.77 13.20 0.88
N PHE A 200 -12.02 12.90 -0.18
CA PHE A 200 -12.55 12.33 -1.41
C PHE A 200 -13.13 10.93 -1.18
N CYS A 201 -12.38 10.03 -0.56
CA CYS A 201 -12.84 8.67 -0.27
C CYS A 201 -14.07 8.67 0.64
N GLU A 202 -14.07 9.50 1.69
CA GLU A 202 -15.22 9.62 2.61
C GLU A 202 -16.48 10.12 1.90
N SER A 203 -16.33 10.99 0.89
CA SER A 203 -17.46 11.51 0.10
C SER A 203 -18.10 10.46 -0.82
N ILE A 204 -17.31 9.47 -1.29
CA ILE A 204 -17.80 8.40 -2.18
C ILE A 204 -18.31 7.19 -1.37
N LYS A 205 -17.53 6.78 -0.38
CA LYS A 205 -17.84 5.61 0.46
C LYS A 205 -17.59 5.96 1.93
N PRO A 206 -18.62 6.43 2.67
CA PRO A 206 -18.48 6.73 4.09
C PRO A 206 -17.90 5.56 4.87
N GLY A 207 -16.92 5.86 5.71
CA GLY A 207 -16.21 4.85 6.48
C GLY A 207 -15.10 4.11 5.71
N PHE A 208 -14.67 4.63 4.57
CA PHE A 208 -13.54 4.08 3.81
C PHE A 208 -12.24 4.18 4.62
N ALA A 209 -11.54 3.05 4.82
CA ALA A 209 -10.36 3.00 5.66
C ALA A 209 -9.09 3.46 4.93
N LEU A 210 -8.27 4.28 5.60
CA LEU A 210 -6.92 4.66 5.14
C LEU A 210 -5.91 4.24 6.21
N ILE A 211 -4.99 3.34 5.85
CA ILE A 211 -3.92 2.81 6.72
C ILE A 211 -2.59 3.12 6.04
N GLY A 212 -1.68 3.82 6.71
CA GLY A 212 -0.38 4.13 6.13
C GLY A 212 0.69 3.10 6.48
N GLU A 213 1.57 2.80 5.55
CA GLU A 213 2.83 2.19 5.90
C GLU A 213 3.79 3.25 6.43
N VAL A 214 4.24 3.08 7.66
CA VAL A 214 5.20 3.97 8.31
C VAL A 214 6.23 3.14 9.05
N LEU A 215 7.47 3.23 8.61
CA LEU A 215 8.59 2.47 9.18
C LEU A 215 9.14 3.12 10.44
N PHE A 216 9.14 4.46 10.49
CA PHE A 216 9.76 5.26 11.55
C PHE A 216 9.14 6.67 11.61
N GLY A 217 9.50 7.43 12.65
CA GLY A 217 9.04 8.80 12.83
C GLY A 217 7.88 8.95 13.81
N ASP A 218 7.30 10.14 13.86
CA ASP A 218 6.15 10.45 14.72
C ASP A 218 4.84 10.18 13.97
N TYR A 219 4.15 9.11 14.35
CA TYR A 219 2.88 8.73 13.74
C TYR A 219 1.77 9.78 13.92
N ASN A 220 1.88 10.67 14.91
CA ASN A 220 0.91 11.74 15.12
C ASN A 220 0.83 12.72 13.94
N LEU A 221 1.92 12.86 13.17
CA LEU A 221 1.96 13.76 12.02
C LEU A 221 0.95 13.39 10.94
N ILE A 222 0.69 12.09 10.75
CA ILE A 222 -0.14 11.58 9.67
C ILE A 222 -1.36 10.78 10.13
N VAL A 223 -1.33 10.18 11.34
CA VAL A 223 -2.50 9.50 11.91
C VAL A 223 -3.32 10.52 12.70
N ASN A 224 -4.32 11.11 12.07
CA ASN A 224 -5.18 12.14 12.64
C ASN A 224 -6.52 12.21 11.89
N ASP A 225 -7.41 13.11 12.31
CA ASP A 225 -8.76 13.20 11.76
C ASP A 225 -8.82 13.69 10.31
N GLU A 226 -7.75 14.32 9.80
CA GLU A 226 -7.70 14.88 8.45
C GLU A 226 -7.02 13.96 7.43
N MET A 227 -6.15 13.03 7.87
CA MET A 227 -5.34 12.19 6.99
C MET A 227 -5.64 10.70 7.19
N LEU A 228 -4.81 9.98 7.92
CA LEU A 228 -4.93 8.52 8.04
C LEU A 228 -5.66 8.11 9.31
N HIS A 229 -6.40 7.01 9.23
CA HIS A 229 -7.07 6.41 10.39
C HIS A 229 -6.08 5.63 11.26
N SER A 230 -5.06 5.03 10.63
CA SER A 230 -4.10 4.14 11.28
C SER A 230 -2.80 4.10 10.48
N CYS A 231 -1.75 3.55 11.06
CA CYS A 231 -0.55 3.15 10.34
C CYS A 231 0.04 1.86 10.92
N THR A 232 1.00 1.28 10.19
CA THR A 232 1.76 0.09 10.63
C THR A 232 2.59 0.39 11.88
N ASN A 233 2.50 -0.48 12.89
CA ASN A 233 3.19 -0.31 14.16
C ASN A 233 4.49 -1.12 14.20
N TYR A 234 5.51 -0.62 13.51
CA TYR A 234 6.82 -1.27 13.47
C TYR A 234 7.54 -1.30 14.84
N GLU A 235 7.29 -0.30 15.70
CA GLU A 235 7.83 -0.32 17.07
C GLU A 235 7.28 -1.50 17.87
N CYS A 236 5.97 -1.75 17.79
CA CYS A 236 5.37 -2.91 18.46
C CYS A 236 5.84 -4.23 17.83
N TYR A 237 5.94 -4.31 16.50
CA TYR A 237 6.48 -5.48 15.80
C TYR A 237 7.87 -5.87 16.34
N LYS A 238 8.79 -4.90 16.42
CA LYS A 238 10.12 -5.14 16.98
C LYS A 238 10.06 -5.62 18.42
N GLY A 239 9.23 -4.99 19.25
CA GLY A 239 9.03 -5.39 20.65
C GLY A 239 8.49 -6.82 20.79
N ILE A 240 7.60 -7.26 19.89
CA ILE A 240 7.03 -8.61 19.93
C ILE A 240 8.13 -9.65 19.72
N TYR A 241 8.77 -9.69 18.55
CA TYR A 241 9.70 -10.77 18.24
C TYR A 241 10.95 -10.75 19.13
N SER A 242 11.44 -9.55 19.48
CA SER A 242 12.63 -9.40 20.34
C SER A 242 12.36 -9.91 21.75
N SER A 243 11.21 -9.58 22.34
CA SER A 243 10.82 -10.05 23.67
C SER A 243 10.76 -11.56 23.77
N PHE A 244 10.20 -12.23 22.76
CA PHE A 244 10.11 -13.70 22.75
C PHE A 244 11.48 -14.34 22.52
N ASN A 245 12.33 -13.76 21.68
CA ASN A 245 13.67 -14.30 21.43
C ASN A 245 14.60 -14.17 22.65
N SER A 246 14.52 -13.04 23.35
CA SER A 246 15.33 -12.80 24.54
C SER A 246 14.70 -13.30 25.85
N MET A 247 13.43 -13.75 25.82
CA MET A 247 12.61 -14.05 27.00
C MET A 247 12.49 -12.85 27.96
N ASN A 248 12.63 -11.64 27.43
CA ASN A 248 12.53 -10.39 28.17
C ASN A 248 11.24 -9.64 27.80
N LEU A 249 10.13 -10.01 28.43
CA LEU A 249 8.83 -9.42 28.17
C LEU A 249 8.68 -7.96 28.61
N PHE A 250 9.64 -7.43 29.37
CA PHE A 250 9.69 -6.00 29.71
C PHE A 250 9.83 -5.11 28.46
N GLU A 251 10.43 -5.62 27.40
CA GLU A 251 10.60 -4.86 26.15
C GLU A 251 9.25 -4.54 25.50
N ILE A 252 8.39 -5.54 25.29
CA ILE A 252 7.06 -5.29 24.72
C ILE A 252 6.16 -4.53 25.69
N ALA A 253 6.24 -4.81 26.99
CA ALA A 253 5.51 -4.05 28.00
C ALA A 253 5.89 -2.57 27.99
N HIS A 254 7.18 -2.25 27.85
CA HIS A 254 7.66 -0.87 27.71
C HIS A 254 7.13 -0.21 26.44
N SER A 255 7.20 -0.88 25.27
CA SER A 255 6.66 -0.36 24.01
C SER A 255 5.17 -0.04 24.10
N LEU A 256 4.37 -0.94 24.67
CA LEU A 256 2.93 -0.73 24.85
C LEU A 256 2.63 0.41 25.82
N ASN A 257 3.34 0.49 26.95
CA ASN A 257 3.17 1.58 27.91
C ASN A 257 3.58 2.93 27.31
N ARG A 258 4.68 2.97 26.54
CA ARG A 258 5.12 4.17 25.84
C ARG A 258 4.11 4.65 24.81
N GLN A 259 3.50 3.75 24.07
CA GLN A 259 2.56 4.09 23.02
C GLN A 259 1.16 4.41 23.56
N PHE A 260 0.62 3.59 24.46
CA PHE A 260 -0.79 3.60 24.83
C PHE A 260 -1.05 3.65 26.34
N GLY A 261 0.00 3.69 27.17
CA GLY A 261 -0.11 3.63 28.63
C GLY A 261 -0.81 4.82 29.27
N PRO A 262 -1.06 4.76 30.59
CA PRO A 262 -1.76 5.80 31.32
C PRO A 262 -0.92 7.06 31.59
N GLU A 263 0.39 6.96 31.48
CA GLU A 263 1.34 7.99 31.85
C GLU A 263 1.29 9.20 30.91
N GLN A 264 1.66 10.39 31.42
CA GLN A 264 1.63 11.63 30.61
C GLN A 264 2.61 11.62 29.43
N TRP A 265 3.68 10.85 29.52
CA TRP A 265 4.67 10.68 28.44
C TRP A 265 4.25 9.71 27.34
N CYS A 266 3.06 9.13 27.42
CA CYS A 266 2.47 8.28 26.38
C CYS A 266 2.32 9.06 25.05
N ILE A 267 2.88 8.52 23.96
CA ILE A 267 3.04 9.25 22.70
C ILE A 267 1.86 9.09 21.73
N TYR A 268 1.11 7.97 21.78
CA TYR A 268 0.05 7.67 20.82
C TYR A 268 -1.30 7.40 21.48
N ARG A 269 -1.57 8.07 22.61
CA ARG A 269 -2.85 7.94 23.32
C ARG A 269 -4.03 8.25 22.41
N GLY A 270 -5.01 7.35 22.37
CA GLY A 270 -6.21 7.50 21.56
C GLY A 270 -6.00 7.22 20.06
N LYS A 271 -4.78 6.83 19.64
CA LYS A 271 -4.53 6.34 18.29
C LYS A 271 -4.79 4.84 18.20
N HIS A 272 -5.24 4.42 17.03
CA HIS A 272 -5.35 3.01 16.67
C HIS A 272 -4.27 2.70 15.64
N LEU A 273 -3.31 1.86 16.01
CA LEU A 273 -2.20 1.48 15.16
C LEU A 273 -2.35 0.02 14.75
N MET A 274 -2.06 -0.29 13.48
CA MET A 274 -2.10 -1.65 12.97
C MET A 274 -0.88 -2.43 13.48
N THR A 275 -1.09 -3.22 14.53
CA THR A 275 -0.05 -4.12 15.08
C THR A 275 0.01 -5.38 14.22
N PHE A 276 1.21 -5.83 13.90
CA PHE A 276 1.43 -7.01 13.08
C PHE A 276 2.59 -7.85 13.61
N VAL A 277 2.65 -9.10 13.20
CA VAL A 277 3.74 -10.04 13.56
C VAL A 277 4.68 -10.29 12.41
N ASP A 278 4.19 -10.22 11.19
CA ASP A 278 4.98 -10.16 9.94
C ASP A 278 4.14 -9.56 8.79
N ASN A 279 4.83 -9.23 7.69
CA ASN A 279 4.24 -8.79 6.43
C ASN A 279 5.16 -9.25 5.27
N HIS A 280 4.95 -8.69 4.06
CA HIS A 280 5.74 -9.05 2.88
C HIS A 280 7.19 -8.51 2.88
N ASP A 281 7.51 -7.52 3.73
CA ASP A 281 8.83 -6.85 3.80
C ASP A 281 9.71 -7.39 4.92
N VAL A 282 9.15 -8.16 5.86
CA VAL A 282 9.89 -8.69 6.99
C VAL A 282 9.84 -10.21 7.05
N THR A 283 10.81 -10.79 7.75
CA THR A 283 10.88 -12.22 7.93
C THR A 283 9.66 -12.73 8.69
N ARG A 284 9.07 -13.84 8.22
CA ARG A 284 7.96 -14.52 8.89
C ARG A 284 8.26 -14.74 10.36
N ILE A 285 7.29 -14.46 11.24
CA ILE A 285 7.44 -14.62 12.69
C ILE A 285 7.89 -16.04 13.07
N ALA A 286 7.34 -17.05 12.39
CA ALA A 286 7.74 -18.45 12.60
C ALA A 286 9.21 -18.74 12.23
N SER A 287 9.83 -17.90 11.41
CA SER A 287 11.25 -18.03 11.02
C SER A 287 12.17 -17.19 11.87
N ILE A 288 11.73 -15.99 12.31
CA ILE A 288 12.55 -15.06 13.09
C ILE A 288 12.64 -15.48 14.57
N LEU A 289 11.65 -16.21 15.10
CA LEU A 289 11.70 -16.70 16.47
C LEU A 289 12.75 -17.80 16.60
N THR A 290 13.67 -17.60 17.55
CA THR A 290 14.73 -18.56 17.89
C THR A 290 14.27 -19.59 18.91
N ASN A 291 13.36 -19.20 19.82
CA ASN A 291 12.73 -20.10 20.79
C ASN A 291 11.34 -20.49 20.26
N LYS A 292 11.22 -21.77 19.83
CA LYS A 292 10.01 -22.32 19.20
C LYS A 292 9.24 -23.30 20.08
N ASN A 293 9.60 -23.40 21.37
CA ASN A 293 8.95 -24.30 22.33
C ASN A 293 7.81 -23.61 23.08
#